data_70a8d02c742236aeed9e929a6f667cf7
#
_entry.id   70a8d02c742236aeed9e929a6f667cf7
#
_cell.length_a   1.000
_cell.length_b   1.000
_cell.length_c   1.000
_cell.angle_alpha   90.00
_cell.angle_beta   90.00
_cell.angle_gamma   90.00
#
_symmetry.space_group_name_H-M   'P 1'
#
loop_
_entity.id
_entity.type
_entity.pdbx_description
1 polymer ?
#
loop_
_entity_poly.entity_id
_entity_poly.type
_entity_poly.pdbx_seq_one_letter_code
_entity_poly.pdbx_strand_id
1 'polypeptide(L)'
;MTSTFKLLLLFFITAVVSCSPKHDLIVNYTNPEIQYWGRIDTTKTDAAELYWSGTSIRLNFEGSAVSAMFDEERGDNYYNVIVDNDSLFVFHPDTVQHYYTLAEGLSEGPHQIEIFKRTEWDRGWSRFYGFKIEGAAKVLPKPPAKKRKIEFYGNSITAGYAVDDFSGRDRSDSIFTNNYLSYAKLTADHFDAEYRCICKSGIGITISWFPLMMPELYNRLDPADPESRWDFSQYSPDLVVINLFQNDSWLVENPRHEEFKRQFGTEKPTDEFIIEKYADFVRSIRKEYPTTPIICMLGNMDATREGSRWPGLVKAAVKQVGDSEIYTFFEPYKNSPGHPTIAEQQTMAKHLSAFIEENINW
;
A
#
# COMPACT_ATOMS: atom_id res chain seq x y z
N MET A 1 -36.20 -78.74 35.46
CA MET A 1 -35.65 -77.42 35.79
C MET A 1 -34.44 -77.22 34.92
N THR A 2 -34.58 -76.58 33.78
CA THR A 2 -33.52 -76.29 32.78
C THR A 2 -33.20 -74.83 32.86
N SER A 3 -31.99 -74.47 33.33
CA SER A 3 -31.49 -73.10 33.41
C SER A 3 -30.79 -72.76 32.12
N THR A 4 -31.33 -71.76 31.46
CA THR A 4 -30.80 -71.18 30.21
C THR A 4 -29.83 -70.03 30.55
N PHE A 5 -28.53 -70.24 30.31
CA PHE A 5 -27.50 -69.20 30.44
C PHE A 5 -27.53 -68.32 29.19
N LYS A 6 -27.87 -67.06 29.34
CA LYS A 6 -27.78 -66.04 28.27
C LYS A 6 -26.34 -65.45 28.30
N LEU A 7 -25.58 -65.74 27.25
CA LEU A 7 -24.26 -65.16 27.02
C LEU A 7 -24.45 -63.74 26.40
N LEU A 8 -24.05 -62.70 27.14
CA LEU A 8 -24.06 -61.30 26.67
C LEU A 8 -22.72 -61.04 25.99
N LEU A 9 -22.73 -60.92 24.64
CA LEU A 9 -21.54 -60.55 23.85
C LEU A 9 -21.41 -59.01 23.88
N LEU A 10 -20.39 -58.47 24.59
CA LEU A 10 -20.01 -57.05 24.57
C LEU A 10 -19.14 -56.80 23.32
N PHE A 11 -19.67 -56.08 22.34
CA PHE A 11 -18.86 -55.56 21.23
C PHE A 11 -18.12 -54.31 21.69
N PHE A 12 -16.79 -54.43 21.84
CA PHE A 12 -15.88 -53.28 21.97
C PHE A 12 -15.65 -52.68 20.58
N ILE A 13 -16.26 -51.53 20.28
CA ILE A 13 -15.92 -50.74 19.12
C ILE A 13 -14.64 -49.96 19.47
N THR A 14 -13.49 -50.43 19.01
CA THR A 14 -12.26 -49.64 19.01
C THR A 14 -12.33 -48.60 17.91
N ALA A 15 -12.57 -47.37 18.27
CA ALA A 15 -12.37 -46.24 17.38
C ALA A 15 -10.87 -46.14 17.06
N VAL A 16 -10.47 -46.54 15.85
CA VAL A 16 -9.12 -46.31 15.35
C VAL A 16 -9.06 -44.85 14.94
N VAL A 17 -8.51 -44.00 15.83
CA VAL A 17 -8.13 -42.65 15.46
C VAL A 17 -6.97 -42.78 14.47
N SER A 18 -7.29 -42.68 13.18
CA SER A 18 -6.29 -42.61 12.12
C SER A 18 -5.58 -41.24 12.24
N CYS A 19 -4.43 -41.25 12.91
CA CYS A 19 -3.53 -40.10 12.87
C CYS A 19 -2.83 -40.12 11.50
N SER A 20 -3.38 -39.48 10.52
CA SER A 20 -2.68 -39.19 9.25
C SER A 20 -1.42 -38.40 9.58
N PRO A 21 -0.24 -38.72 9.03
CA PRO A 21 0.95 -37.90 9.23
C PRO A 21 0.65 -36.49 8.75
N LYS A 22 0.77 -35.51 9.64
CA LYS A 22 0.65 -34.10 9.32
C LYS A 22 1.89 -33.73 8.50
N HIS A 23 1.74 -33.57 7.21
CA HIS A 23 2.78 -33.04 6.33
C HIS A 23 2.59 -31.56 6.15
N ASP A 24 3.64 -30.79 6.36
CA ASP A 24 3.67 -29.37 6.04
C ASP A 24 3.42 -29.19 4.53
N LEU A 25 2.53 -28.27 4.19
CA LEU A 25 2.26 -27.89 2.80
C LEU A 25 3.08 -26.65 2.46
N ILE A 26 4.02 -26.80 1.53
CA ILE A 26 4.78 -25.67 0.98
C ILE A 26 4.03 -25.08 -0.22
N VAL A 27 3.75 -23.80 -0.13
CA VAL A 27 3.04 -23.02 -1.17
C VAL A 27 4.03 -22.02 -1.75
N ASN A 28 4.54 -22.31 -2.94
CA ASN A 28 5.51 -21.47 -3.62
C ASN A 28 4.89 -20.10 -4.01
N TYR A 29 5.70 -19.04 -4.06
CA TYR A 29 5.25 -17.67 -4.43
C TYR A 29 4.53 -17.60 -5.79
N THR A 30 4.76 -18.54 -6.69
CA THR A 30 4.09 -18.65 -8.01
C THR A 30 2.74 -19.34 -7.96
N ASN A 31 2.29 -19.81 -6.78
CA ASN A 31 1.00 -20.49 -6.66
C ASN A 31 -0.14 -19.55 -7.10
N PRO A 32 -1.03 -19.96 -8.04
CA PRO A 32 -2.07 -19.10 -8.59
C PRO A 32 -3.14 -18.67 -7.58
N GLU A 33 -3.23 -19.34 -6.43
CA GLU A 33 -4.17 -19.00 -5.36
C GLU A 33 -3.59 -17.92 -4.42
N ILE A 34 -2.30 -17.58 -4.50
CA ILE A 34 -1.77 -16.39 -3.86
C ILE A 34 -2.25 -15.16 -4.62
N GLN A 35 -2.90 -14.24 -3.92
CA GLN A 35 -3.33 -12.97 -4.48
C GLN A 35 -2.35 -11.88 -4.11
N TYR A 36 -1.78 -11.22 -5.11
CA TYR A 36 -0.89 -10.08 -4.97
C TYR A 36 -1.62 -8.78 -5.30
N TRP A 37 -1.47 -7.76 -4.44
CA TRP A 37 -1.90 -6.40 -4.72
C TRP A 37 -0.72 -5.43 -4.71
N GLY A 38 -0.72 -4.47 -5.64
CA GLY A 38 0.37 -3.53 -5.83
C GLY A 38 1.26 -3.89 -7.02
N ARG A 39 2.38 -3.16 -7.15
CA ARG A 39 3.42 -3.43 -8.15
C ARG A 39 4.46 -4.37 -7.55
N ILE A 40 4.42 -5.62 -7.93
CA ILE A 40 5.27 -6.70 -7.41
C ILE A 40 6.00 -7.34 -8.59
N ASP A 41 7.32 -7.50 -8.45
CA ASP A 41 8.13 -8.17 -9.48
C ASP A 41 8.28 -9.66 -9.15
N THR A 42 7.79 -10.51 -10.03
CA THR A 42 7.92 -11.97 -9.93
C THR A 42 8.85 -12.55 -11.00
N THR A 43 9.60 -11.72 -11.70
CA THR A 43 10.39 -12.11 -12.88
C THR A 43 11.89 -12.09 -12.67
N LYS A 44 12.39 -11.31 -11.71
CA LYS A 44 13.83 -11.09 -11.48
C LYS A 44 14.52 -12.24 -10.76
N THR A 45 13.83 -12.87 -9.82
CA THR A 45 14.39 -13.86 -8.90
C THR A 45 13.47 -15.07 -8.77
N ASP A 46 13.81 -16.00 -7.90
CA ASP A 46 12.97 -17.11 -7.46
C ASP A 46 12.02 -16.72 -6.31
N ALA A 47 11.66 -15.45 -6.23
CA ALA A 47 10.79 -14.86 -5.22
C ALA A 47 9.89 -13.77 -5.81
N ALA A 48 8.88 -13.34 -5.08
CA ALA A 48 8.14 -12.11 -5.34
C ALA A 48 8.83 -10.93 -4.64
N GLU A 49 9.34 -9.95 -5.41
CA GLU A 49 9.98 -8.75 -4.87
C GLU A 49 8.96 -7.64 -4.62
N LEU A 50 8.91 -7.14 -3.38
CA LEU A 50 8.03 -6.09 -2.91
C LEU A 50 8.83 -4.81 -2.66
N TYR A 51 8.42 -3.71 -3.28
CA TYR A 51 9.07 -2.40 -3.14
C TYR A 51 8.12 -1.38 -2.49
N TRP A 52 6.96 -1.18 -3.10
CA TRP A 52 6.05 -0.08 -2.83
C TRP A 52 5.25 -0.26 -1.53
N SER A 53 4.97 0.86 -0.85
CA SER A 53 4.00 0.89 0.25
C SER A 53 2.65 0.35 -0.22
N GLY A 54 1.94 -0.34 0.67
CA GLY A 54 0.61 -0.85 0.36
C GLY A 54 0.57 -2.09 -0.52
N THR A 55 1.73 -2.63 -0.96
CA THR A 55 1.73 -3.97 -1.58
C THR A 55 1.29 -5.00 -0.56
N SER A 56 0.48 -5.97 -0.99
CA SER A 56 0.03 -7.04 -0.10
C SER A 56 0.02 -8.41 -0.76
N ILE A 57 0.19 -9.43 0.07
CA ILE A 57 0.18 -10.85 -0.26
C ILE A 57 -0.95 -11.48 0.54
N ARG A 58 -1.86 -12.16 -0.14
CA ARG A 58 -3.05 -12.77 0.48
C ARG A 58 -3.14 -14.25 0.13
N LEU A 59 -3.55 -15.06 1.10
CA LEU A 59 -3.81 -16.48 0.91
C LEU A 59 -5.02 -16.91 1.73
N ASN A 60 -5.91 -17.71 1.13
CA ASN A 60 -6.91 -18.47 1.84
C ASN A 60 -6.39 -19.92 2.02
N PHE A 61 -6.52 -20.47 3.22
CA PHE A 61 -6.00 -21.79 3.51
C PHE A 61 -6.79 -22.50 4.63
N GLU A 62 -6.60 -23.79 4.78
CA GLU A 62 -6.92 -24.58 5.95
C GLU A 62 -5.61 -25.06 6.57
N GLY A 63 -5.50 -25.03 7.91
CA GLY A 63 -4.30 -25.44 8.65
C GLY A 63 -4.29 -24.90 10.05
N SER A 64 -3.43 -25.46 10.91
CA SER A 64 -3.30 -25.05 12.31
C SER A 64 -2.22 -23.97 12.55
N ALA A 65 -1.35 -23.77 11.56
CA ALA A 65 -0.34 -22.70 11.57
C ALA A 65 0.04 -22.31 10.15
N VAL A 66 0.50 -21.07 9.99
CA VAL A 66 1.05 -20.56 8.74
C VAL A 66 2.32 -19.76 8.99
N SER A 67 3.35 -20.05 8.19
CA SER A 67 4.60 -19.31 8.15
C SER A 67 4.83 -18.77 6.74
N ALA A 68 5.57 -17.67 6.62
CA ALA A 68 6.03 -17.13 5.34
C ALA A 68 7.55 -17.10 5.30
N MET A 69 8.14 -17.45 4.14
CA MET A 69 9.57 -17.31 3.93
C MET A 69 9.86 -15.96 3.32
N PHE A 70 10.70 -15.17 4.02
CA PHE A 70 11.13 -13.83 3.62
C PHE A 70 12.63 -13.65 3.78
N ASP A 71 13.19 -12.71 3.05
CA ASP A 71 14.40 -11.96 3.36
C ASP A 71 14.24 -10.50 2.92
N GLU A 72 15.14 -9.65 3.37
CA GLU A 72 15.14 -8.22 3.06
C GLU A 72 16.53 -7.70 2.71
N GLU A 73 16.57 -6.60 1.96
CA GLU A 73 17.83 -5.93 1.63
C GLU A 73 18.53 -5.34 2.86
N ARG A 74 17.77 -4.71 3.76
CA ARG A 74 18.31 -3.91 4.88
C ARG A 74 17.73 -4.25 6.25
N GLY A 75 16.67 -5.06 6.30
CA GLY A 75 15.95 -5.33 7.55
C GLY A 75 15.31 -4.07 8.16
N ASP A 76 14.74 -3.19 7.33
CA ASP A 76 14.15 -1.91 7.76
C ASP A 76 12.68 -1.75 7.28
N ASN A 77 12.12 -2.82 6.72
CA ASN A 77 10.72 -2.87 6.32
C ASN A 77 9.84 -3.45 7.43
N TYR A 78 8.64 -2.91 7.54
CA TYR A 78 7.61 -3.36 8.46
C TYR A 78 6.34 -3.72 7.70
N TYR A 79 5.63 -4.72 8.20
CA TYR A 79 4.39 -5.23 7.65
C TYR A 79 3.31 -5.28 8.72
N ASN A 80 2.06 -5.12 8.32
CA ASN A 80 0.92 -5.59 9.08
C ASN A 80 0.57 -7.00 8.58
N VAL A 81 0.47 -7.96 9.49
CA VAL A 81 -0.10 -9.27 9.21
C VAL A 81 -1.51 -9.30 9.77
N ILE A 82 -2.47 -9.62 8.91
CA ILE A 82 -3.88 -9.68 9.26
C ILE A 82 -4.34 -11.14 9.08
N VAL A 83 -4.88 -11.74 10.12
CA VAL A 83 -5.42 -13.11 10.10
C VAL A 83 -6.92 -13.03 10.32
N ASP A 84 -7.70 -13.64 9.42
CA ASP A 84 -9.16 -13.73 9.46
C ASP A 84 -9.89 -12.38 9.56
N ASN A 85 -9.25 -11.29 9.14
CA ASN A 85 -9.72 -9.90 9.28
C ASN A 85 -9.99 -9.45 10.73
N ASP A 86 -9.47 -10.18 11.71
CA ASP A 86 -9.68 -9.92 13.14
C ASP A 86 -8.40 -9.60 13.88
N SER A 87 -7.37 -10.43 13.73
CA SER A 87 -6.08 -10.26 14.39
C SER A 87 -5.12 -9.49 13.51
N LEU A 88 -4.53 -8.39 14.05
CA LEU A 88 -3.51 -7.59 13.37
C LEU A 88 -2.28 -7.46 14.27
N PHE A 89 -1.10 -7.76 13.72
CA PHE A 89 0.18 -7.53 14.38
C PHE A 89 1.26 -7.04 13.43
N VAL A 90 2.32 -6.45 13.99
CA VAL A 90 3.45 -5.95 13.21
C VAL A 90 4.45 -7.07 12.99
N PHE A 91 4.82 -7.29 11.74
CA PHE A 91 5.86 -8.23 11.31
C PHE A 91 7.05 -7.43 10.77
N HIS A 92 8.26 -7.85 11.19
CA HIS A 92 9.52 -7.23 10.82
C HIS A 92 10.53 -8.32 10.46
N PRO A 93 10.66 -8.68 9.16
CA PRO A 93 11.66 -9.65 8.72
C PRO A 93 13.07 -9.04 8.77
N ASP A 94 14.07 -9.91 8.91
CA ASP A 94 15.48 -9.54 8.82
C ASP A 94 16.09 -9.83 7.44
N THR A 95 17.39 -9.68 7.30
CA THR A 95 18.13 -9.88 6.04
C THR A 95 18.47 -11.34 5.73
N VAL A 96 18.05 -12.28 6.57
CA VAL A 96 18.33 -13.72 6.42
C VAL A 96 17.08 -14.44 5.93
N GLN A 97 17.21 -15.19 4.83
CA GLN A 97 16.12 -15.98 4.30
C GLN A 97 15.74 -17.12 5.24
N HIS A 98 14.58 -17.06 5.86
CA HIS A 98 14.02 -18.14 6.66
C HIS A 98 12.48 -18.06 6.79
N TYR A 99 11.87 -19.08 7.36
CA TYR A 99 10.45 -19.06 7.67
C TYR A 99 10.19 -18.29 8.97
N TYR A 100 9.27 -17.35 8.88
CA TYR A 100 8.69 -16.63 10.02
C TYR A 100 7.29 -17.18 10.30
N THR A 101 7.04 -17.66 11.51
CA THR A 101 5.70 -18.08 11.93
C THR A 101 4.82 -16.83 12.06
N LEU A 102 3.73 -16.78 11.27
CA LEU A 102 2.81 -15.65 11.26
C LEU A 102 1.54 -15.93 12.06
N ALA A 103 1.10 -17.18 12.13
CA ALA A 103 0.02 -17.60 13.02
C ALA A 103 0.19 -19.05 13.40
N GLU A 104 -0.21 -19.39 14.63
CA GLU A 104 -0.20 -20.77 15.16
C GLU A 104 -1.40 -20.99 16.09
N GLY A 105 -1.75 -22.26 16.32
CA GLY A 105 -2.88 -22.61 17.16
C GLY A 105 -4.23 -22.22 16.56
N LEU A 106 -4.31 -22.10 15.22
CA LEU A 106 -5.55 -21.79 14.52
C LEU A 106 -6.55 -22.93 14.67
N SER A 107 -7.85 -22.58 14.68
CA SER A 107 -8.95 -23.55 14.72
C SER A 107 -8.98 -24.43 13.47
N GLU A 108 -9.77 -25.48 13.47
CA GLU A 108 -10.09 -26.21 12.24
C GLU A 108 -10.99 -25.35 11.33
N GLY A 109 -10.74 -25.40 10.02
CA GLY A 109 -11.54 -24.72 9.00
C GLY A 109 -10.75 -23.72 8.15
N PRO A 110 -11.47 -22.90 7.36
CA PRO A 110 -10.86 -21.94 6.47
C PRO A 110 -10.34 -20.70 7.22
N HIS A 111 -9.15 -20.27 6.83
CA HIS A 111 -8.49 -19.05 7.29
C HIS A 111 -8.07 -18.20 6.13
N GLN A 112 -7.88 -16.90 6.38
CA GLN A 112 -7.28 -15.94 5.47
C GLN A 112 -6.10 -15.25 6.15
N ILE A 113 -5.00 -15.09 5.41
CA ILE A 113 -3.88 -14.25 5.83
C ILE A 113 -3.64 -13.16 4.79
N GLU A 114 -3.34 -11.95 5.27
CA GLU A 114 -2.81 -10.84 4.48
C GLU A 114 -1.52 -10.34 5.11
N ILE A 115 -0.47 -10.16 4.29
CA ILE A 115 0.79 -9.52 4.65
C ILE A 115 0.82 -8.20 3.88
N PHE A 116 0.68 -7.06 4.58
CA PHE A 116 0.57 -5.72 4.00
C PHE A 116 1.81 -4.89 4.31
N LYS A 117 2.53 -4.40 3.30
CA LYS A 117 3.74 -3.59 3.44
C LYS A 117 3.40 -2.18 3.93
N ARG A 118 3.88 -1.83 5.13
CA ARG A 118 3.66 -0.52 5.76
C ARG A 118 4.58 0.56 5.21
N THR A 119 5.84 0.20 4.96
CA THR A 119 6.97 1.09 4.76
C THR A 119 7.21 1.44 3.29
N GLU A 120 7.97 2.52 3.07
CA GLU A 120 8.30 3.03 1.75
C GLU A 120 9.40 2.19 1.07
N TRP A 121 9.54 2.37 -0.23
CA TRP A 121 10.49 1.61 -1.05
C TRP A 121 11.97 1.90 -0.74
N ASP A 122 12.31 3.09 -0.23
CA ASP A 122 13.68 3.46 0.14
C ASP A 122 14.22 2.73 1.38
N ARG A 123 13.39 1.92 2.03
CA ARG A 123 13.79 0.95 3.07
C ARG A 123 14.39 -0.32 2.49
N GLY A 124 14.44 -0.43 1.17
CA GLY A 124 14.94 -1.58 0.44
C GLY A 124 13.83 -2.52 -0.06
N TRP A 125 14.23 -3.50 -0.87
CA TRP A 125 13.32 -4.55 -1.31
C TRP A 125 13.08 -5.58 -0.21
N SER A 126 11.97 -6.30 -0.33
CA SER A 126 11.70 -7.52 0.41
C SER A 126 11.36 -8.63 -0.58
N ARG A 127 11.82 -9.86 -0.32
CA ARG A 127 11.54 -11.05 -1.12
C ARG A 127 10.66 -12.00 -0.36
N PHE A 128 9.58 -12.38 -0.98
CA PHE A 128 8.67 -13.40 -0.50
C PHE A 128 8.80 -14.66 -1.36
N TYR A 129 9.12 -15.79 -0.74
CA TYR A 129 9.36 -17.07 -1.41
C TYR A 129 8.15 -18.01 -1.37
N GLY A 130 7.21 -17.76 -0.45
CA GLY A 130 6.01 -18.58 -0.31
C GLY A 130 5.62 -18.81 1.13
N PHE A 131 4.58 -19.62 1.30
CA PHE A 131 4.06 -20.01 2.61
C PHE A 131 4.39 -21.45 2.95
N LYS A 132 4.44 -21.75 4.25
CA LYS A 132 4.38 -23.09 4.83
C LYS A 132 3.14 -23.17 5.72
N ILE A 133 2.27 -24.13 5.44
CA ILE A 133 1.02 -24.37 6.19
C ILE A 133 1.16 -25.70 6.91
N GLU A 134 0.82 -25.74 8.21
CA GLU A 134 0.93 -26.93 9.05
C GLU A 134 -0.46 -27.46 9.44
N GLY A 135 -0.53 -28.74 9.78
CA GLY A 135 -1.76 -29.41 10.22
C GLY A 135 -2.49 -30.13 9.09
N ALA A 136 -3.82 -30.00 9.01
CA ALA A 136 -4.63 -30.49 7.91
C ALA A 136 -4.57 -29.50 6.73
N ALA A 137 -3.35 -29.29 6.22
CA ALA A 137 -2.98 -28.21 5.35
C ALA A 137 -3.62 -28.32 3.95
N LYS A 138 -4.25 -27.22 3.50
CA LYS A 138 -4.83 -27.09 2.17
C LYS A 138 -4.82 -25.64 1.73
N VAL A 139 -4.48 -25.37 0.46
CA VAL A 139 -4.71 -24.07 -0.15
C VAL A 139 -6.16 -24.00 -0.63
N LEU A 140 -6.83 -22.91 -0.32
CA LEU A 140 -8.20 -22.64 -0.76
C LEU A 140 -8.17 -21.63 -1.94
N PRO A 141 -9.27 -21.55 -2.72
CA PRO A 141 -9.37 -20.54 -3.77
C PRO A 141 -9.14 -19.13 -3.23
N LYS A 142 -8.39 -18.32 -3.98
CA LYS A 142 -8.14 -16.93 -3.62
C LYS A 142 -9.43 -16.12 -3.48
N PRO A 143 -9.42 -15.04 -2.68
CA PRO A 143 -10.57 -14.15 -2.56
C PRO A 143 -11.02 -13.63 -3.94
N PRO A 144 -12.32 -13.37 -4.15
CA PRO A 144 -12.78 -12.75 -5.38
C PRO A 144 -12.11 -11.39 -5.59
N ALA A 145 -11.86 -11.03 -6.85
CA ALA A 145 -11.35 -9.71 -7.19
C ALA A 145 -12.32 -8.62 -6.70
N LYS A 146 -11.77 -7.53 -6.18
CA LYS A 146 -12.55 -6.35 -5.83
C LYS A 146 -13.19 -5.77 -7.09
N LYS A 147 -14.40 -5.20 -6.94
CA LYS A 147 -15.14 -4.59 -8.05
C LYS A 147 -14.55 -3.24 -8.46
N ARG A 148 -13.93 -2.55 -7.50
CA ARG A 148 -13.34 -1.23 -7.67
C ARG A 148 -11.84 -1.26 -7.46
N LYS A 149 -11.12 -0.34 -8.09
CA LYS A 149 -9.67 -0.22 -8.04
C LYS A 149 -9.29 1.24 -7.95
N ILE A 150 -8.49 1.61 -6.96
CA ILE A 150 -8.01 2.97 -6.79
C ILE A 150 -6.48 2.99 -6.76
N GLU A 151 -5.88 3.84 -7.57
CA GLU A 151 -4.43 4.08 -7.56
C GLU A 151 -4.11 5.48 -7.05
N PHE A 152 -3.21 5.56 -6.07
CA PHE A 152 -2.78 6.80 -5.45
C PHE A 152 -1.34 7.13 -5.82
N TYR A 153 -1.10 8.38 -6.21
CA TYR A 153 0.23 8.97 -6.38
C TYR A 153 0.41 10.05 -5.32
N GLY A 154 1.48 9.97 -4.51
CA GLY A 154 1.60 10.90 -3.40
C GLY A 154 2.97 10.98 -2.74
N ASN A 155 3.00 11.76 -1.67
CA ASN A 155 4.16 12.00 -0.84
C ASN A 155 4.02 11.34 0.54
N SER A 156 4.68 11.89 1.57
CA SER A 156 4.63 11.42 2.96
C SER A 156 3.23 11.33 3.55
N ILE A 157 2.32 12.23 3.16
CA ILE A 157 0.92 12.20 3.64
C ILE A 157 0.25 10.90 3.16
N THR A 158 0.48 10.52 1.91
CA THR A 158 -0.05 9.29 1.30
C THR A 158 0.67 8.04 1.79
N ALA A 159 1.97 8.15 2.10
CA ALA A 159 2.75 7.06 2.67
C ALA A 159 2.32 6.69 4.10
N GLY A 160 1.64 7.59 4.83
CA GLY A 160 1.37 7.43 6.25
C GLY A 160 2.65 7.59 7.09
N TYR A 161 3.53 8.52 6.68
CA TYR A 161 4.78 8.81 7.38
C TYR A 161 4.51 9.29 8.80
N ALA A 162 5.24 8.73 9.76
CA ALA A 162 5.17 9.03 11.19
C ALA A 162 3.77 8.89 11.83
N VAL A 163 2.80 8.26 11.16
CA VAL A 163 1.42 8.14 11.64
C VAL A 163 1.31 7.37 12.96
N ASP A 164 2.23 6.44 13.22
CA ASP A 164 2.35 5.69 14.48
C ASP A 164 3.30 6.35 15.50
N ASP A 165 3.80 7.59 15.24
CA ASP A 165 4.60 8.32 16.22
C ASP A 165 3.72 9.10 17.21
N PHE A 166 3.23 8.43 18.21
CA PHE A 166 2.40 9.04 19.29
C PHE A 166 3.16 10.03 20.17
N SER A 167 4.48 10.22 19.97
CA SER A 167 5.24 11.23 20.70
C SER A 167 5.04 12.65 20.18
N GLY A 168 4.45 12.82 18.99
CA GLY A 168 4.26 14.10 18.31
C GLY A 168 5.56 14.75 17.81
N ARG A 169 6.67 13.98 17.75
CA ARG A 169 7.98 14.46 17.26
C ARG A 169 8.22 14.25 15.79
N ASP A 170 7.30 13.58 15.11
CA ASP A 170 7.36 13.31 13.67
C ASP A 170 8.64 12.54 13.26
N ARG A 171 8.94 11.48 14.04
CA ARG A 171 10.18 10.70 13.90
C ARG A 171 10.23 9.92 12.59
N SER A 172 11.43 9.89 11.99
CA SER A 172 11.68 9.27 10.69
C SER A 172 11.95 7.76 10.72
N ASP A 173 11.93 7.14 11.91
CA ASP A 173 12.15 5.69 12.01
C ASP A 173 11.06 4.94 11.26
N SER A 174 11.44 3.93 10.50
CA SER A 174 10.54 3.21 9.59
C SER A 174 9.36 2.55 10.31
N ILE A 175 9.53 2.14 11.57
CA ILE A 175 8.47 1.56 12.41
C ILE A 175 7.27 2.50 12.58
N PHE A 176 7.47 3.83 12.50
CA PHE A 176 6.39 4.81 12.65
C PHE A 176 5.65 5.11 11.34
N THR A 177 6.17 4.65 10.20
CA THR A 177 5.46 4.73 8.93
C THR A 177 4.47 3.57 8.83
N ASN A 178 3.21 3.90 8.56
CA ASN A 178 2.16 2.90 8.45
C ASN A 178 1.16 3.27 7.35
N ASN A 179 1.43 2.82 6.13
CA ASN A 179 0.57 3.06 4.98
C ASN A 179 -0.85 2.49 5.15
N TYR A 180 -1.01 1.45 5.99
CA TYR A 180 -2.31 0.85 6.31
C TYR A 180 -3.28 1.83 6.98
N LEU A 181 -2.74 2.83 7.70
CA LEU A 181 -3.50 3.88 8.38
C LEU A 181 -3.55 5.20 7.59
N SER A 182 -3.01 5.24 6.38
CA SER A 182 -3.07 6.44 5.52
C SER A 182 -4.50 6.69 5.02
N TYR A 183 -4.82 7.96 4.77
CA TYR A 183 -6.10 8.35 4.17
C TYR A 183 -6.37 7.58 2.87
N ALA A 184 -5.32 7.30 2.10
CA ALA A 184 -5.42 6.62 0.82
C ALA A 184 -5.92 5.17 0.97
N LYS A 185 -5.31 4.40 1.91
CA LYS A 185 -5.77 3.03 2.21
C LYS A 185 -7.17 3.04 2.82
N LEU A 186 -7.42 3.95 3.77
CA LEU A 186 -8.74 4.07 4.42
C LEU A 186 -9.84 4.44 3.41
N THR A 187 -9.55 5.29 2.41
CA THR A 187 -10.49 5.59 1.32
C THR A 187 -10.75 4.35 0.46
N ALA A 188 -9.70 3.60 0.08
CA ALA A 188 -9.88 2.37 -0.68
C ALA A 188 -10.73 1.33 0.07
N ASP A 189 -10.54 1.21 1.39
CA ASP A 189 -11.34 0.32 2.24
C ASP A 189 -12.81 0.75 2.30
N HIS A 190 -13.07 2.05 2.41
CA HIS A 190 -14.45 2.58 2.41
C HIS A 190 -15.23 2.13 1.17
N PHE A 191 -14.58 2.06 0.01
CA PHE A 191 -15.21 1.64 -1.25
C PHE A 191 -15.08 0.14 -1.55
N ASP A 192 -14.54 -0.65 -0.64
CA ASP A 192 -14.18 -2.06 -0.89
C ASP A 192 -13.34 -2.22 -2.19
N ALA A 193 -12.36 -1.32 -2.38
CA ALA A 193 -11.54 -1.27 -3.59
C ALA A 193 -10.19 -1.97 -3.43
N GLU A 194 -9.64 -2.48 -4.55
CA GLU A 194 -8.23 -2.83 -4.63
C GLU A 194 -7.39 -1.55 -4.52
N TYR A 195 -6.40 -1.57 -3.66
CA TYR A 195 -5.55 -0.44 -3.33
C TYR A 195 -4.20 -0.55 -4.02
N ARG A 196 -3.74 0.55 -4.65
CA ARG A 196 -2.37 0.72 -5.11
C ARG A 196 -1.84 2.08 -4.72
N CYS A 197 -0.58 2.12 -4.30
CA CYS A 197 0.06 3.33 -3.81
C CYS A 197 1.47 3.49 -4.39
N ILE A 198 1.67 4.57 -5.11
CA ILE A 198 2.96 5.01 -5.64
C ILE A 198 3.33 6.30 -4.90
N CYS A 199 4.08 6.16 -3.83
CA CYS A 199 4.40 7.29 -2.97
C CYS A 199 5.86 7.28 -2.50
N LYS A 200 6.33 8.48 -2.11
CA LYS A 200 7.62 8.66 -1.45
C LYS A 200 7.59 9.93 -0.60
N SER A 201 7.96 9.78 0.67
CA SER A 201 8.16 10.94 1.56
C SER A 201 9.20 11.90 0.99
N GLY A 202 8.90 13.18 0.99
CA GLY A 202 9.78 14.21 0.46
C GLY A 202 9.71 14.44 -1.04
N ILE A 203 8.95 13.63 -1.80
CA ILE A 203 8.86 13.78 -3.27
C ILE A 203 7.95 14.94 -3.66
N GLY A 204 8.33 15.65 -4.71
CA GLY A 204 7.54 16.67 -5.40
C GLY A 204 7.41 16.41 -6.89
N ILE A 205 6.83 17.35 -7.59
CA ILE A 205 6.68 17.34 -9.06
C ILE A 205 7.73 18.22 -9.72
N THR A 206 7.97 19.42 -9.18
CA THR A 206 8.95 20.36 -9.71
C THR A 206 10.27 20.31 -8.97
N ILE A 207 10.21 19.93 -7.69
CA ILE A 207 11.36 19.81 -6.79
C ILE A 207 11.03 18.88 -5.64
N SER A 208 12.01 18.07 -5.22
CA SER A 208 11.95 17.15 -4.08
C SER A 208 13.03 17.45 -3.06
N TRP A 209 12.96 16.84 -1.87
CA TRP A 209 14.03 16.89 -0.87
C TRP A 209 15.29 16.11 -1.28
N PHE A 210 15.30 15.47 -2.44
CA PHE A 210 16.37 14.63 -3.00
C PHE A 210 16.31 14.65 -4.54
N PRO A 211 17.34 14.15 -5.26
CA PRO A 211 17.44 14.24 -6.72
C PRO A 211 16.51 13.30 -7.51
N LEU A 212 15.24 13.16 -7.11
CA LEU A 212 14.23 12.36 -7.83
C LEU A 212 12.87 13.02 -7.68
N MET A 213 12.14 13.13 -8.76
CA MET A 213 10.80 13.72 -8.79
C MET A 213 9.74 12.69 -9.20
N MET A 214 8.49 12.91 -8.83
CA MET A 214 7.41 11.97 -9.14
C MET A 214 7.26 11.69 -10.65
N PRO A 215 7.42 12.64 -11.58
CA PRO A 215 7.41 12.35 -13.00
C PRO A 215 8.50 11.36 -13.48
N GLU A 216 9.57 11.17 -12.73
CA GLU A 216 10.64 10.22 -13.04
C GLU A 216 10.43 8.85 -12.36
N LEU A 217 9.50 8.80 -11.38
CA LEU A 217 9.28 7.64 -10.52
C LEU A 217 8.00 6.88 -10.87
N TYR A 218 6.92 7.59 -11.27
CA TYR A 218 5.56 7.07 -11.35
C TYR A 218 5.39 5.81 -12.21
N ASN A 219 6.24 5.62 -13.20
CA ASN A 219 6.15 4.53 -14.17
C ASN A 219 7.13 3.38 -13.89
N ARG A 220 7.73 3.31 -12.70
CA ARG A 220 8.66 2.24 -12.35
C ARG A 220 7.95 1.06 -11.69
N LEU A 221 8.43 -0.15 -11.94
CA LEU A 221 8.12 -1.34 -11.16
C LEU A 221 9.04 -1.40 -9.94
N ASP A 222 10.35 -1.43 -10.16
CA ASP A 222 11.38 -1.26 -9.14
C ASP A 222 11.72 0.25 -9.06
N PRO A 223 11.33 0.92 -7.96
CA PRO A 223 11.53 2.37 -7.83
C PRO A 223 13.00 2.79 -7.79
N ALA A 224 13.90 1.91 -7.35
CA ALA A 224 15.33 2.18 -7.26
C ALA A 224 16.05 2.07 -8.62
N ASP A 225 15.48 1.35 -9.58
CA ASP A 225 16.04 1.17 -10.91
C ASP A 225 15.41 2.17 -11.91
N PRO A 226 16.18 3.16 -12.42
CA PRO A 226 15.68 4.14 -13.39
C PRO A 226 15.27 3.52 -14.73
N GLU A 227 15.74 2.32 -15.06
CA GLU A 227 15.39 1.61 -16.29
C GLU A 227 14.18 0.66 -16.12
N SER A 228 13.78 0.40 -14.88
CA SER A 228 12.60 -0.43 -14.60
C SER A 228 11.31 0.26 -15.08
N ARG A 229 10.41 -0.52 -15.67
CA ARG A 229 9.12 0.00 -16.16
C ARG A 229 7.98 -0.87 -15.65
N TRP A 230 6.95 -0.20 -15.17
CA TRP A 230 5.66 -0.82 -14.88
C TRP A 230 4.88 -0.98 -16.18
N ASP A 231 4.31 -2.16 -16.38
CA ASP A 231 3.38 -2.41 -17.49
C ASP A 231 1.96 -2.01 -17.05
N PHE A 232 1.52 -0.82 -17.45
CA PHE A 232 0.20 -0.28 -17.11
C PHE A 232 -0.96 -1.10 -17.68
N SER A 233 -0.72 -1.96 -18.68
CA SER A 233 -1.76 -2.85 -19.20
C SER A 233 -2.23 -3.92 -18.22
N GLN A 234 -1.41 -4.21 -17.19
CA GLN A 234 -1.75 -5.17 -16.14
C GLN A 234 -2.78 -4.67 -15.12
N TYR A 235 -3.06 -3.36 -15.12
CA TYR A 235 -3.96 -2.76 -14.14
C TYR A 235 -4.64 -1.51 -14.69
N SER A 236 -5.95 -1.53 -14.67
CA SER A 236 -6.77 -0.36 -15.02
C SER A 236 -7.54 0.08 -13.78
N PRO A 237 -7.16 1.18 -13.12
CA PRO A 237 -7.90 1.71 -11.98
C PRO A 237 -9.23 2.34 -12.43
N ASP A 238 -10.23 2.27 -11.56
CA ASP A 238 -11.50 2.98 -11.75
C ASP A 238 -11.42 4.44 -11.29
N LEU A 239 -10.40 4.75 -10.47
CA LEU A 239 -10.10 6.10 -9.99
C LEU A 239 -8.59 6.26 -9.75
N VAL A 240 -8.05 7.41 -10.14
CA VAL A 240 -6.70 7.86 -9.77
C VAL A 240 -6.79 9.07 -8.85
N VAL A 241 -5.98 9.09 -7.78
CA VAL A 241 -5.84 10.23 -6.87
C VAL A 241 -4.38 10.69 -6.84
N ILE A 242 -4.14 11.98 -7.11
CA ILE A 242 -2.83 12.61 -7.09
C ILE A 242 -2.79 13.60 -5.92
N ASN A 243 -1.98 13.31 -4.87
CA ASN A 243 -1.78 14.20 -3.72
C ASN A 243 -0.30 14.61 -3.63
N LEU A 244 0.05 15.64 -4.37
CA LEU A 244 1.42 16.15 -4.50
C LEU A 244 1.45 17.67 -4.30
N PHE A 245 2.62 18.33 -4.49
CA PHE A 245 2.87 19.75 -4.30
C PHE A 245 3.12 20.20 -2.84
N GLN A 246 2.92 19.37 -1.84
CA GLN A 246 3.25 19.79 -0.48
C GLN A 246 4.75 20.08 -0.33
N ASN A 247 5.63 19.21 -0.86
CA ASN A 247 7.08 19.40 -0.80
C ASN A 247 7.56 20.54 -1.69
N ASP A 248 6.98 20.64 -2.88
CA ASP A 248 7.22 21.78 -3.78
C ASP A 248 6.93 23.11 -3.08
N SER A 249 5.83 23.18 -2.28
CA SER A 249 5.40 24.41 -1.60
C SER A 249 6.44 24.96 -0.62
N TRP A 250 7.22 24.10 -0.01
CA TRP A 250 8.30 24.49 0.87
C TRP A 250 9.59 24.79 0.12
N LEU A 251 9.95 23.92 -0.83
CA LEU A 251 11.26 23.94 -1.45
C LEU A 251 11.43 25.05 -2.49
N VAL A 252 10.40 25.41 -3.25
CA VAL A 252 10.47 26.54 -4.19
C VAL A 252 10.64 27.90 -3.48
N GLU A 253 10.36 27.95 -2.18
CA GLU A 253 10.56 29.13 -1.34
C GLU A 253 11.91 29.09 -0.57
N ASN A 254 12.72 28.05 -0.77
CA ASN A 254 13.97 27.83 -0.03
C ASN A 254 15.21 27.83 -0.94
N PRO A 255 15.69 29.00 -1.42
CA PRO A 255 16.86 29.10 -2.31
C PRO A 255 18.18 28.68 -1.67
N ARG A 256 18.20 28.40 -0.37
CA ARG A 256 19.39 27.90 0.33
C ARG A 256 19.53 26.37 0.21
N HIS A 257 18.43 25.67 -0.07
CA HIS A 257 18.42 24.21 -0.20
C HIS A 257 19.26 23.77 -1.42
N GLU A 258 19.99 22.67 -1.30
CA GLU A 258 20.84 22.17 -2.37
C GLU A 258 20.04 21.77 -3.62
N GLU A 259 18.87 21.13 -3.43
CA GLU A 259 18.00 20.73 -4.53
C GLU A 259 17.38 21.93 -5.26
N PHE A 260 17.11 23.04 -4.54
CA PHE A 260 16.69 24.29 -5.18
C PHE A 260 17.78 24.81 -6.11
N LYS A 261 19.04 24.88 -5.61
CA LYS A 261 20.18 25.34 -6.41
C LYS A 261 20.45 24.46 -7.61
N ARG A 262 20.32 23.14 -7.42
CA ARG A 262 20.48 22.15 -8.50
C ARG A 262 19.43 22.33 -9.57
N GLN A 263 18.16 22.56 -9.19
CA GLN A 263 17.00 22.59 -10.10
C GLN A 263 16.80 23.97 -10.74
N PHE A 264 17.01 25.04 -9.98
CA PHE A 264 16.63 26.41 -10.38
C PHE A 264 17.80 27.42 -10.33
N GLY A 265 18.98 27.00 -9.86
CA GLY A 265 20.11 27.93 -9.68
C GLY A 265 19.84 28.93 -8.56
N THR A 266 19.69 30.20 -8.90
CA THR A 266 19.45 31.30 -7.95
C THR A 266 18.04 31.89 -8.04
N GLU A 267 17.29 31.55 -9.07
CA GLU A 267 16.01 32.19 -9.37
C GLU A 267 14.84 31.23 -9.05
N LYS A 268 13.80 31.77 -8.43
CA LYS A 268 12.60 31.01 -8.15
C LYS A 268 11.87 30.68 -9.45
N PRO A 269 11.29 29.46 -9.56
CA PRO A 269 10.44 29.14 -10.69
C PRO A 269 9.19 30.03 -10.71
N THR A 270 8.73 30.39 -11.91
CA THR A 270 7.48 31.12 -12.07
C THR A 270 6.26 30.22 -11.82
N ASP A 271 5.11 30.82 -11.57
CA ASP A 271 3.85 30.10 -11.41
C ASP A 271 3.50 29.33 -12.69
N GLU A 272 3.76 29.90 -13.86
CA GLU A 272 3.54 29.26 -15.16
C GLU A 272 4.38 27.99 -15.32
N PHE A 273 5.64 28.02 -14.90
CA PHE A 273 6.51 26.83 -14.91
C PHE A 273 5.95 25.73 -13.99
N ILE A 274 5.53 26.09 -12.77
CA ILE A 274 4.98 25.13 -11.80
C ILE A 274 3.68 24.52 -12.32
N ILE A 275 2.79 25.37 -12.90
CA ILE A 275 1.52 24.94 -13.50
C ILE A 275 1.78 23.94 -14.63
N GLU A 276 2.71 24.27 -15.55
CA GLU A 276 3.04 23.39 -16.68
C GLU A 276 3.58 22.03 -16.21
N LYS A 277 4.49 22.01 -15.23
CA LYS A 277 5.03 20.75 -14.69
C LYS A 277 3.96 19.85 -14.07
N TYR A 278 2.99 20.44 -13.35
CA TYR A 278 1.87 19.69 -12.82
C TYR A 278 0.96 19.17 -13.94
N ALA A 279 0.63 20.01 -14.89
CA ALA A 279 -0.20 19.64 -16.05
C ALA A 279 0.47 18.52 -16.87
N ASP A 280 1.78 18.58 -17.08
CA ASP A 280 2.53 17.51 -17.78
C ASP A 280 2.49 16.19 -17.04
N PHE A 281 2.61 16.23 -15.71
CA PHE A 281 2.48 15.01 -14.90
C PHE A 281 1.07 14.43 -15.01
N VAL A 282 0.03 15.25 -14.89
CA VAL A 282 -1.37 14.81 -15.06
C VAL A 282 -1.62 14.23 -16.46
N ARG A 283 -1.08 14.86 -17.51
CA ARG A 283 -1.14 14.35 -18.90
C ARG A 283 -0.44 12.99 -19.03
N SER A 284 0.68 12.79 -18.31
CA SER A 284 1.38 11.51 -18.30
C SER A 284 0.51 10.40 -17.69
N ILE A 285 -0.17 10.66 -16.59
CA ILE A 285 -1.13 9.71 -15.98
C ILE A 285 -2.34 9.48 -16.90
N ARG A 286 -2.89 10.55 -17.50
CA ARG A 286 -4.01 10.46 -18.44
C ARG A 286 -3.67 9.63 -19.68
N LYS A 287 -2.43 9.66 -20.13
CA LYS A 287 -1.97 8.83 -21.25
C LYS A 287 -2.03 7.35 -20.93
N GLU A 288 -1.67 6.96 -19.71
CA GLU A 288 -1.71 5.57 -19.25
C GLU A 288 -3.16 5.12 -18.96
N TYR A 289 -4.01 6.01 -18.48
CA TYR A 289 -5.41 5.76 -18.12
C TYR A 289 -6.36 6.72 -18.84
N PRO A 290 -6.68 6.46 -20.13
CA PRO A 290 -7.35 7.43 -21.01
C PRO A 290 -8.74 7.88 -20.57
N THR A 291 -9.46 7.05 -19.82
CA THR A 291 -10.87 7.30 -19.43
C THR A 291 -11.12 7.33 -17.93
N THR A 292 -10.11 6.97 -17.13
CA THR A 292 -10.24 6.90 -15.67
C THR A 292 -10.38 8.30 -15.07
N PRO A 293 -11.36 8.58 -14.19
CA PRO A 293 -11.41 9.81 -13.42
C PRO A 293 -10.12 10.06 -12.64
N ILE A 294 -9.66 11.30 -12.61
CA ILE A 294 -8.46 11.72 -11.87
C ILE A 294 -8.84 12.81 -10.86
N ILE A 295 -8.52 12.63 -9.60
CA ILE A 295 -8.65 13.65 -8.57
C ILE A 295 -7.26 14.24 -8.27
N CYS A 296 -7.06 15.50 -8.59
CA CYS A 296 -5.90 16.30 -8.22
C CYS A 296 -6.18 16.95 -6.87
N MET A 297 -5.61 16.39 -5.78
CA MET A 297 -5.85 16.91 -4.43
C MET A 297 -4.60 17.54 -3.81
N LEU A 298 -4.82 18.35 -2.79
CA LEU A 298 -3.81 18.74 -1.82
C LEU A 298 -4.23 18.23 -0.44
N GLY A 299 -3.27 17.65 0.27
CA GLY A 299 -3.45 17.21 1.65
C GLY A 299 -3.60 18.39 2.62
N ASN A 300 -3.73 18.07 3.88
CA ASN A 300 -4.13 19.01 4.95
C ASN A 300 -2.97 19.78 5.61
N MET A 301 -1.79 19.82 4.97
CA MET A 301 -0.62 20.56 5.50
C MET A 301 -0.50 21.95 4.86
N ASP A 302 0.68 22.59 4.93
CA ASP A 302 0.91 23.99 4.61
C ASP A 302 0.46 24.42 3.19
N ALA A 303 0.43 23.49 2.22
CA ALA A 303 -0.03 23.82 0.86
C ALA A 303 -1.50 24.27 0.81
N THR A 304 -2.32 23.92 1.81
CA THR A 304 -3.72 24.34 1.91
C THR A 304 -3.98 25.37 3.00
N ARG A 305 -2.93 25.94 3.63
CA ARG A 305 -3.07 27.03 4.60
C ARG A 305 -3.81 28.22 3.95
N GLU A 306 -4.57 28.94 4.74
CA GLU A 306 -5.25 30.16 4.31
C GLU A 306 -4.28 31.15 3.63
N GLY A 307 -4.67 31.67 2.45
CA GLY A 307 -3.82 32.54 1.64
C GLY A 307 -2.76 31.80 0.79
N SER A 308 -2.70 30.48 0.84
CA SER A 308 -1.79 29.68 0.00
C SER A 308 -2.17 29.80 -1.48
N ARG A 309 -1.16 29.98 -2.35
CA ARG A 309 -1.34 30.01 -3.82
C ARG A 309 -1.53 28.61 -4.43
N TRP A 310 -1.12 27.55 -3.73
CA TRP A 310 -1.02 26.20 -4.28
C TRP A 310 -2.35 25.61 -4.77
N PRO A 311 -3.48 25.80 -4.09
CA PRO A 311 -4.79 25.39 -4.65
C PRO A 311 -5.11 26.08 -5.99
N GLY A 312 -4.71 27.35 -6.15
CA GLY A 312 -4.85 28.09 -7.41
C GLY A 312 -3.99 27.52 -8.53
N LEU A 313 -2.74 27.13 -8.23
CA LEU A 313 -1.82 26.52 -9.20
C LEU A 313 -2.35 25.16 -9.69
N VAL A 314 -2.84 24.30 -8.79
CA VAL A 314 -3.46 23.02 -9.16
C VAL A 314 -4.70 23.24 -10.05
N LYS A 315 -5.59 24.15 -9.68
CA LYS A 315 -6.77 24.50 -10.52
C LYS A 315 -6.36 24.99 -11.90
N ALA A 316 -5.34 25.83 -11.99
CA ALA A 316 -4.83 26.34 -13.26
C ALA A 316 -4.24 25.22 -14.13
N ALA A 317 -3.48 24.29 -13.52
CA ALA A 317 -2.93 23.14 -14.22
C ALA A 317 -4.01 22.19 -14.74
N VAL A 318 -5.01 21.86 -13.94
CA VAL A 318 -6.16 21.05 -14.37
C VAL A 318 -6.94 21.73 -15.50
N LYS A 319 -7.18 23.03 -15.40
CA LYS A 319 -7.79 23.81 -16.47
C LYS A 319 -6.98 23.77 -17.77
N GLN A 320 -5.65 23.78 -17.67
CA GLN A 320 -4.74 23.72 -18.82
C GLN A 320 -4.73 22.33 -19.48
N VAL A 321 -4.95 21.26 -18.71
CA VAL A 321 -5.16 19.91 -19.28
C VAL A 321 -6.46 19.85 -20.08
N GLY A 322 -7.53 20.50 -19.60
CA GLY A 322 -8.78 20.69 -20.32
C GLY A 322 -9.64 19.42 -20.45
N ASP A 323 -9.56 18.51 -19.47
CA ASP A 323 -10.30 17.25 -19.44
C ASP A 323 -11.38 17.31 -18.34
N SER A 324 -12.63 16.99 -18.71
CA SER A 324 -13.81 17.05 -17.81
C SER A 324 -13.78 15.97 -16.72
N GLU A 325 -13.05 14.87 -16.93
CA GLU A 325 -12.91 13.77 -15.97
C GLU A 325 -11.70 13.98 -15.01
N ILE A 326 -11.21 15.23 -14.91
CA ILE A 326 -10.17 15.60 -13.95
C ILE A 326 -10.72 16.62 -12.96
N TYR A 327 -10.74 16.25 -11.72
CA TYR A 327 -11.34 16.97 -10.61
C TYR A 327 -10.26 17.58 -9.70
N THR A 328 -10.61 18.65 -8.98
CA THR A 328 -9.73 19.19 -7.92
C THR A 328 -10.41 19.06 -6.58
N PHE A 329 -9.65 18.62 -5.57
CA PHE A 329 -10.09 18.49 -4.19
C PHE A 329 -9.01 18.98 -3.22
N PHE A 330 -9.36 19.83 -2.27
CA PHE A 330 -8.38 20.38 -1.32
C PHE A 330 -8.85 20.18 0.11
N GLU A 331 -8.03 19.49 0.90
CA GLU A 331 -8.29 19.31 2.32
C GLU A 331 -8.16 20.65 3.08
N PRO A 332 -9.00 20.89 4.07
CA PRO A 332 -8.77 21.97 5.01
C PRO A 332 -7.42 21.84 5.72
N TYR A 333 -6.72 22.96 5.91
CA TYR A 333 -5.46 22.98 6.67
C TYR A 333 -5.66 22.48 8.09
N LYS A 334 -4.86 21.49 8.51
CA LYS A 334 -5.01 20.84 9.81
C LYS A 334 -4.64 21.70 11.02
N ASN A 335 -3.85 22.77 10.81
CA ASN A 335 -3.38 23.69 11.84
C ASN A 335 -2.74 23.02 13.07
N SER A 336 -2.07 21.90 12.86
CA SER A 336 -1.31 21.14 13.86
C SER A 336 0.10 20.88 13.34
N PRO A 337 1.13 20.71 14.19
CA PRO A 337 2.49 20.42 13.72
C PRO A 337 2.65 19.01 13.17
N GLY A 338 3.74 18.78 12.41
CA GLY A 338 4.14 17.48 11.90
C GLY A 338 3.24 16.93 10.81
N HIS A 339 3.41 15.64 10.49
CA HIS A 339 2.57 14.91 9.54
C HIS A 339 1.19 14.60 10.15
N PRO A 340 0.20 14.24 9.32
CA PRO A 340 -1.14 13.91 9.80
C PRO A 340 -1.13 12.72 10.76
N THR A 341 -1.72 12.90 11.94
CA THR A 341 -2.00 11.84 12.91
C THR A 341 -3.03 10.84 12.36
N ILE A 342 -3.23 9.69 13.04
CA ILE A 342 -4.28 8.71 12.69
C ILE A 342 -5.64 9.38 12.54
N ALA A 343 -6.03 10.24 13.50
CA ALA A 343 -7.33 10.92 13.46
C ALA A 343 -7.46 11.91 12.28
N GLU A 344 -6.35 12.59 11.93
CA GLU A 344 -6.31 13.47 10.76
C GLU A 344 -6.33 12.68 9.44
N GLN A 345 -5.66 11.53 9.35
CA GLN A 345 -5.74 10.61 8.21
C GLN A 345 -7.17 10.08 8.04
N GLN A 346 -7.84 9.68 9.12
CA GLN A 346 -9.26 9.26 9.10
C GLN A 346 -10.19 10.38 8.62
N THR A 347 -9.94 11.61 9.05
CA THR A 347 -10.70 12.79 8.62
C THR A 347 -10.52 13.03 7.13
N MET A 348 -9.28 12.99 6.61
CA MET A 348 -9.00 13.11 5.19
C MET A 348 -9.69 12.01 4.38
N ALA A 349 -9.64 10.75 4.84
CA ALA A 349 -10.33 9.65 4.17
C ALA A 349 -11.84 9.87 4.10
N LYS A 350 -12.45 10.35 5.18
CA LYS A 350 -13.89 10.69 5.21
C LYS A 350 -14.25 11.79 4.22
N HIS A 351 -13.45 12.87 4.16
CA HIS A 351 -13.72 13.98 3.25
C HIS A 351 -13.53 13.57 1.79
N LEU A 352 -12.44 12.83 1.49
CA LEU A 352 -12.20 12.35 0.14
C LEU A 352 -13.29 11.36 -0.30
N SER A 353 -13.71 10.45 0.57
CA SER A 353 -14.80 9.50 0.27
C SER A 353 -16.11 10.23 -0.04
N ALA A 354 -16.48 11.24 0.75
CA ALA A 354 -17.67 12.05 0.48
C ALA A 354 -17.56 12.78 -0.87
N PHE A 355 -16.39 13.36 -1.18
CA PHE A 355 -16.15 13.99 -2.48
C PHE A 355 -16.30 13.00 -3.65
N ILE A 356 -15.76 11.79 -3.51
CA ILE A 356 -15.87 10.73 -4.53
C ILE A 356 -17.35 10.35 -4.72
N GLU A 357 -18.11 10.13 -3.65
CA GLU A 357 -19.54 9.79 -3.71
C GLU A 357 -20.40 10.85 -4.42
N GLU A 358 -20.04 12.14 -4.27
CA GLU A 358 -20.75 13.24 -4.90
C GLU A 358 -20.39 13.45 -6.39
N ASN A 359 -19.14 13.15 -6.79
CA ASN A 359 -18.60 13.62 -8.06
C ASN A 359 -18.20 12.51 -9.02
N ILE A 360 -17.95 11.28 -8.55
CA ILE A 360 -17.44 10.18 -9.38
C ILE A 360 -18.54 9.12 -9.58
N ASN A 361 -18.89 8.88 -10.83
CA ASN A 361 -19.80 7.80 -11.22
C ASN A 361 -18.97 6.58 -11.64
N TRP A 362 -18.96 5.52 -10.81
CA TRP A 362 -18.20 4.30 -11.05
C TRP A 362 -18.89 3.01 -10.58
#